data_9ce145b869124eecb326261f6576fd39
#
_entry.id   9ce145b869124eecb326261f6576fd39
#
_cell.length_a   1.000
_cell.length_b   1.000
_cell.length_c   1.000
_cell.angle_alpha   90.00
_cell.angle_beta   90.00
_cell.angle_gamma   90.00
#
_symmetry.space_group_name_H-M   'P 1'
#
loop_
_entity.id
_entity.type
_entity.pdbx_description
1 polymer ?
#
loop_
_entity_poly.entity_id
_entity_poly.type
_entity_poly.pdbx_seq_one_letter_code
_entity_poly.pdbx_strand_id
1 'polypeptide(L)'
;MSDNWVVQNLQNALDTWNSKLAEIWQILTQSPETFKGGGIWQVIVQIHGALQAIGYALLVLFFVVGVVKTCGSFTEVKRPEHALKIFIRFAITKGVVTYGLELMMALFNIIQGVTSTIMQTAGFGSTEDTVLPDEIIEAVEDCGFFESIPLWAVTLIGGLFITVLSFIMIMSVYGRFFRLYLYTAIAPIPLSSFAGEPSQNIGRSFLKSYVAVCLELSLIHI
;
A
#
# COMPACT_ATOMS: atom_id res chain seq x y z
N MET A 1 2.98 -35.69 -18.83
CA MET A 1 2.39 -34.58 -19.58
C MET A 1 1.35 -35.24 -20.47
N SER A 2 0.06 -34.96 -20.25
CA SER A 2 -0.98 -35.51 -21.11
C SER A 2 -0.89 -34.88 -22.51
N ASP A 3 -1.10 -35.67 -23.55
CA ASP A 3 -1.10 -35.20 -24.94
C ASP A 3 -2.43 -34.50 -25.30
N ASN A 4 -3.35 -34.41 -24.33
CA ASN A 4 -4.66 -33.82 -24.53
C ASN A 4 -4.57 -32.28 -24.48
N TRP A 5 -4.91 -31.63 -25.57
CA TRP A 5 -4.88 -30.18 -25.76
C TRP A 5 -5.79 -29.39 -24.79
N VAL A 6 -6.85 -30.02 -24.27
CA VAL A 6 -7.73 -29.43 -23.25
C VAL A 6 -7.00 -29.37 -21.90
N VAL A 7 -6.35 -30.47 -21.50
CA VAL A 7 -5.55 -30.55 -20.28
C VAL A 7 -4.38 -29.56 -20.34
N GLN A 8 -3.68 -29.48 -21.47
CA GLN A 8 -2.60 -28.51 -21.67
C GLN A 8 -3.07 -27.07 -21.51
N ASN A 9 -4.28 -26.75 -22.03
CA ASN A 9 -4.84 -25.41 -21.91
C ASN A 9 -5.17 -25.04 -20.45
N LEU A 10 -5.72 -25.99 -19.68
CA LEU A 10 -5.96 -25.83 -18.26
C LEU A 10 -4.68 -25.68 -17.45
N GLN A 11 -3.67 -26.51 -17.71
CA GLN A 11 -2.36 -26.42 -17.06
C GLN A 11 -1.70 -25.07 -17.33
N ASN A 12 -1.67 -24.62 -18.58
CA ASN A 12 -1.12 -23.31 -18.94
C ASN A 12 -1.85 -22.15 -18.24
N ALA A 13 -3.16 -22.24 -18.05
CA ALA A 13 -3.92 -21.23 -17.31
C ALA A 13 -3.55 -21.24 -15.83
N LEU A 14 -3.40 -22.41 -15.20
CA LEU A 14 -2.99 -22.53 -13.80
C LEU A 14 -1.53 -22.11 -13.60
N ASP A 15 -0.62 -22.46 -14.50
CA ASP A 15 0.77 -22.02 -14.46
C ASP A 15 0.87 -20.49 -14.55
N THR A 16 0.05 -19.89 -15.41
CA THR A 16 -0.05 -18.42 -15.49
C THR A 16 -0.54 -17.85 -14.18
N TRP A 17 -1.56 -18.44 -13.56
CA TRP A 17 -2.07 -18.04 -12.26
C TRP A 17 -1.02 -18.13 -11.17
N ASN A 18 -0.38 -19.28 -11.01
CA ASN A 18 0.66 -19.54 -10.02
C ASN A 18 1.84 -18.58 -10.19
N SER A 19 2.30 -18.38 -11.44
CA SER A 19 3.35 -17.41 -11.76
C SER A 19 2.97 -15.99 -11.37
N LYS A 20 1.72 -15.58 -11.60
CA LYS A 20 1.24 -14.24 -11.24
C LYS A 20 1.05 -14.08 -9.74
N LEU A 21 0.62 -15.10 -9.04
CA LEU A 21 0.59 -15.10 -7.57
C LEU A 21 2.01 -14.95 -7.00
N ALA A 22 2.98 -15.70 -7.50
CA ALA A 22 4.37 -15.58 -7.07
C ALA A 22 4.94 -14.17 -7.33
N GLU A 23 4.65 -13.57 -8.50
CA GLU A 23 5.02 -12.17 -8.80
C GLU A 23 4.39 -11.19 -7.81
N ILE A 24 3.11 -11.35 -7.50
CA ILE A 24 2.40 -10.54 -6.52
C ILE A 24 3.06 -10.65 -5.15
N TRP A 25 3.36 -11.87 -4.68
CA TRP A 25 4.04 -12.09 -3.42
C TRP A 25 5.40 -11.40 -3.35
N GLN A 26 6.19 -11.52 -4.41
CA GLN A 26 7.48 -10.86 -4.50
C GLN A 26 7.33 -9.32 -4.40
N ILE A 27 6.33 -8.75 -5.07
CA ILE A 27 6.08 -7.31 -5.04
C ILE A 27 5.61 -6.87 -3.64
N LEU A 28 4.73 -7.65 -3.00
CA LEU A 28 4.15 -7.34 -1.70
C LEU A 28 5.18 -7.30 -0.57
N THR A 29 6.22 -8.11 -0.67
CA THR A 29 7.32 -8.17 0.31
C THR A 29 8.38 -7.09 0.07
N GLN A 30 8.35 -6.38 -1.07
CA GLN A 30 9.30 -5.31 -1.36
C GLN A 30 8.99 -4.03 -0.58
N SER A 31 10.05 -3.36 -0.13
CA SER A 31 9.95 -1.99 0.39
C SER A 31 9.66 -1.01 -0.76
N PRO A 32 8.92 0.09 -0.51
CA PRO A 32 8.75 1.17 -1.47
C PRO A 32 10.08 1.72 -2.01
N GLU A 33 11.13 1.70 -1.19
CA GLU A 33 12.47 2.17 -1.56
C GLU A 33 13.11 1.33 -2.67
N THR A 34 12.90 0.01 -2.66
CA THR A 34 13.53 -0.95 -3.57
C THR A 34 12.63 -1.37 -4.73
N PHE A 35 11.36 -0.98 -4.69
CA PHE A 35 10.40 -1.34 -5.72
C PHE A 35 10.85 -0.88 -7.11
N LYS A 36 10.85 -1.82 -8.07
CA LYS A 36 11.31 -1.57 -9.45
C LYS A 36 12.69 -0.91 -9.56
N GLY A 37 13.62 -1.30 -8.67
CA GLY A 37 15.00 -0.80 -8.68
C GLY A 37 15.17 0.60 -8.07
N GLY A 38 14.16 1.13 -7.37
CA GLY A 38 14.27 2.38 -6.61
C GLY A 38 14.23 3.68 -7.43
N GLY A 39 14.13 3.62 -8.76
CA GLY A 39 14.12 4.82 -9.60
C GLY A 39 12.95 5.75 -9.31
N ILE A 40 11.76 5.19 -9.07
CA ILE A 40 10.57 5.97 -8.71
C ILE A 40 10.75 6.59 -7.32
N TRP A 41 11.34 5.85 -6.38
CA TRP A 41 11.59 6.34 -5.02
C TRP A 41 12.46 7.60 -5.00
N GLN A 42 13.51 7.67 -5.80
CA GLN A 42 14.37 8.86 -5.89
C GLN A 42 13.58 10.09 -6.32
N VAL A 43 12.65 9.95 -7.26
CA VAL A 43 11.75 11.05 -7.68
C VAL A 43 10.84 11.47 -6.53
N ILE A 44 10.30 10.52 -5.78
CA ILE A 44 9.44 10.78 -4.61
C ILE A 44 10.21 11.55 -3.52
N VAL A 45 11.45 11.17 -3.24
CA VAL A 45 12.32 11.87 -2.28
C VAL A 45 12.58 13.32 -2.73
N GLN A 46 12.83 13.56 -4.03
CA GLN A 46 13.01 14.90 -4.56
C GLN A 46 11.74 15.75 -4.43
N ILE A 47 10.58 15.19 -4.77
CA ILE A 47 9.28 15.87 -4.63
C ILE A 47 9.01 16.17 -3.14
N HIS A 48 9.23 15.22 -2.25
CA HIS A 48 9.09 15.40 -0.81
C HIS A 48 9.95 16.56 -0.31
N GLY A 49 11.25 16.61 -0.71
CA GLY A 49 12.16 17.69 -0.35
C GLY A 49 11.71 19.06 -0.87
N ALA A 50 11.19 19.13 -2.09
CA ALA A 50 10.62 20.37 -2.62
C ALA A 50 9.38 20.83 -1.84
N LEU A 51 8.49 19.90 -1.49
CA LEU A 51 7.28 20.17 -0.72
C LEU A 51 7.57 20.45 0.76
N GLN A 52 8.73 20.04 1.28
CA GLN A 52 9.15 20.33 2.64
C GLN A 52 9.31 21.84 2.90
N ALA A 53 9.78 22.60 1.91
CA ALA A 53 9.85 24.06 1.99
C ALA A 53 8.44 24.68 2.17
N ILE A 54 7.45 24.17 1.43
CA ILE A 54 6.05 24.58 1.56
C ILE A 54 5.52 24.14 2.94
N GLY A 55 5.86 22.94 3.38
CA GLY A 55 5.51 22.42 4.71
C GLY A 55 6.00 23.33 5.83
N TYR A 56 7.21 23.86 5.77
CA TYR A 56 7.72 24.82 6.74
C TYR A 56 6.99 26.15 6.73
N ALA A 57 6.64 26.68 5.55
CA ALA A 57 5.84 27.90 5.44
C ALA A 57 4.45 27.72 6.08
N LEU A 58 3.79 26.59 5.78
CA LEU A 58 2.50 26.23 6.38
C LEU A 58 2.60 25.98 7.89
N LEU A 59 3.69 25.39 8.36
CA LEU A 59 3.94 25.18 9.78
C LEU A 59 3.93 26.50 10.54
N VAL A 60 4.63 27.52 10.02
CA VAL A 60 4.63 28.86 10.62
C VAL A 60 3.22 29.47 10.58
N LEU A 61 2.51 29.33 9.46
CA LEU A 61 1.15 29.82 9.30
C LEU A 61 0.19 29.18 10.32
N PHE A 62 0.20 27.85 10.43
CA PHE A 62 -0.66 27.13 11.38
C PHE A 62 -0.29 27.44 12.84
N PHE A 63 0.99 27.65 13.10
CA PHE A 63 1.45 28.10 14.42
C PHE A 63 0.87 29.47 14.75
N VAL A 64 1.01 30.45 13.87
CA VAL A 64 0.45 31.81 14.07
C VAL A 64 -1.06 31.75 14.27
N VAL A 65 -1.78 31.01 13.43
CA VAL A 65 -3.24 30.84 13.58
C VAL A 65 -3.58 30.19 14.94
N GLY A 66 -2.79 29.21 15.35
CA GLY A 66 -2.93 28.55 16.66
C GLY A 66 -2.75 29.56 17.81
N VAL A 67 -1.68 30.36 17.77
CA VAL A 67 -1.40 31.40 18.75
C VAL A 67 -2.55 32.42 18.80
N VAL A 68 -2.96 32.96 17.65
CA VAL A 68 -4.03 33.97 17.60
C VAL A 68 -5.34 33.44 18.17
N LYS A 69 -5.71 32.21 17.88
CA LYS A 69 -6.94 31.59 18.42
C LYS A 69 -6.86 31.34 19.94
N THR A 70 -5.68 30.95 20.44
CA THR A 70 -5.46 30.69 21.86
C THR A 70 -5.32 32.01 22.65
N CYS A 71 -4.68 33.03 22.04
CA CYS A 71 -4.48 34.35 22.66
C CYS A 71 -5.69 35.28 22.50
N GLY A 72 -6.75 34.89 21.83
CA GLY A 72 -7.97 35.68 21.68
C GLY A 72 -8.68 36.03 23.02
N SER A 73 -8.28 35.40 24.11
CA SER A 73 -8.63 35.72 25.47
C SER A 73 -7.38 36.22 26.23
N PHE A 74 -7.21 37.51 26.40
CA PHE A 74 -6.07 38.16 27.06
C PHE A 74 -5.77 37.63 28.46
N THR A 75 -6.68 36.93 29.09
CA THR A 75 -6.53 36.31 30.41
C THR A 75 -5.72 35.01 30.42
N GLU A 76 -5.67 34.28 29.33
CA GLU A 76 -4.94 32.99 29.25
C GLU A 76 -3.45 33.15 28.90
N VAL A 77 -3.08 34.23 28.21
CA VAL A 77 -1.67 34.53 27.84
C VAL A 77 -0.78 34.80 29.06
N LYS A 78 -1.34 35.14 30.19
CA LYS A 78 -0.57 35.41 31.45
C LYS A 78 -0.06 34.16 32.11
N ARG A 79 -0.37 32.95 31.61
CA ARG A 79 0.16 31.70 32.17
C ARG A 79 1.37 31.21 31.35
N PRO A 80 2.60 31.24 31.87
CA PRO A 80 3.79 30.81 31.13
C PRO A 80 3.73 29.38 30.66
N GLU A 81 2.94 28.55 31.33
CA GLU A 81 2.71 27.15 30.96
C GLU A 81 2.05 26.97 29.57
N HIS A 82 1.10 27.85 29.21
CA HIS A 82 0.45 27.81 27.89
C HIS A 82 1.42 28.20 26.77
N ALA A 83 2.22 29.24 26.98
CA ALA A 83 3.25 29.65 26.04
C ALA A 83 4.26 28.50 25.80
N LEU A 84 4.73 27.87 26.87
CA LEU A 84 5.65 26.73 26.77
C LEU A 84 5.05 25.56 25.98
N LYS A 85 3.77 25.21 26.23
CA LYS A 85 3.05 24.15 25.51
C LYS A 85 2.97 24.42 23.99
N ILE A 86 2.72 25.68 23.62
CA ILE A 86 2.66 26.09 22.21
C ILE A 86 4.03 25.98 21.55
N PHE A 87 5.10 26.40 22.21
CA PHE A 87 6.47 26.29 21.70
C PHE A 87 6.93 24.83 21.57
N ILE A 88 6.63 23.98 22.56
CA ILE A 88 6.94 22.54 22.49
C ILE A 88 6.20 21.91 21.30
N ARG A 89 4.92 22.23 21.10
CA ARG A 89 4.16 21.75 19.95
C ARG A 89 4.80 22.16 18.64
N PHE A 90 5.22 23.41 18.51
CA PHE A 90 5.90 23.92 17.32
C PHE A 90 7.22 23.17 17.08
N ALA A 91 8.05 22.98 18.11
CA ALA A 91 9.31 22.29 18.01
C ALA A 91 9.13 20.82 17.59
N ILE A 92 8.16 20.12 18.19
CA ILE A 92 7.81 18.74 17.82
C ILE A 92 7.32 18.68 16.36
N THR A 93 6.42 19.58 15.96
CA THR A 93 5.90 19.59 14.60
C THR A 93 6.98 19.92 13.58
N LYS A 94 7.92 20.82 13.90
CA LYS A 94 9.09 21.06 13.06
C LYS A 94 9.91 19.78 12.88
N GLY A 95 10.16 19.02 13.95
CA GLY A 95 10.81 17.72 13.88
C GLY A 95 10.05 16.73 13.00
N VAL A 96 8.72 16.64 13.15
CA VAL A 96 7.85 15.76 12.34
C VAL A 96 7.90 16.14 10.86
N VAL A 97 7.92 17.41 10.51
CA VAL A 97 8.02 17.86 9.09
C VAL A 97 9.44 17.63 8.56
N THR A 98 10.48 17.83 9.39
CA THR A 98 11.88 17.62 8.99
C THR A 98 12.16 16.15 8.69
N TYR A 99 11.72 15.26 9.57
CA TYR A 99 11.90 13.81 9.48
C TYR A 99 10.64 13.11 8.95
N GLY A 100 9.86 13.81 8.12
CA GLY A 100 8.58 13.31 7.61
C GLY A 100 8.73 12.06 6.75
N LEU A 101 9.78 12.00 5.94
CA LEU A 101 10.07 10.85 5.07
C LEU A 101 10.37 9.61 5.92
N GLU A 102 11.29 9.76 6.88
CA GLU A 102 11.71 8.68 7.79
C GLU A 102 10.52 8.21 8.65
N LEU A 103 9.66 9.14 9.08
CA LEU A 103 8.44 8.81 9.82
C LEU A 103 7.49 7.96 8.99
N MET A 104 7.25 8.34 7.72
CA MET A 104 6.38 7.60 6.82
C MET A 104 6.94 6.19 6.55
N MET A 105 8.26 6.08 6.35
CA MET A 105 8.93 4.78 6.16
C MET A 105 8.91 3.92 7.42
N ALA A 106 9.14 4.52 8.59
CA ALA A 106 9.05 3.79 9.86
C ALA A 106 7.64 3.20 10.09
N LEU A 107 6.60 3.99 9.82
CA LEU A 107 5.21 3.50 9.89
C LEU A 107 4.96 2.36 8.90
N PHE A 108 5.45 2.49 7.66
CA PHE A 108 5.35 1.42 6.67
C PHE A 108 6.03 0.13 7.15
N ASN A 109 7.26 0.22 7.63
CA ASN A 109 8.04 -0.94 8.08
C ASN A 109 7.39 -1.65 9.29
N ILE A 110 6.82 -0.90 10.23
CA ILE A 110 6.07 -1.47 11.36
C ILE A 110 4.88 -2.28 10.84
N ILE A 111 4.09 -1.68 9.94
CA ILE A 111 2.89 -2.34 9.40
C ILE A 111 3.28 -3.55 8.54
N GLN A 112 4.34 -3.44 7.73
CA GLN A 112 4.86 -4.56 6.95
C GLN A 112 5.31 -5.72 7.86
N GLY A 113 5.97 -5.42 8.98
CA GLY A 113 6.35 -6.42 9.99
C GLY A 113 5.14 -7.14 10.57
N VAL A 114 4.09 -6.40 10.93
CA VAL A 114 2.82 -6.99 11.41
C VAL A 114 2.18 -7.85 10.32
N THR A 115 2.10 -7.35 9.10
CA THR A 115 1.51 -8.09 7.97
C THR A 115 2.28 -9.37 7.68
N SER A 116 3.61 -9.33 7.63
CA SER A 116 4.43 -10.52 7.40
C SER A 116 4.27 -11.58 8.51
N THR A 117 4.13 -11.14 9.76
CA THR A 117 3.88 -12.04 10.90
C THR A 117 2.52 -12.73 10.77
N ILE A 118 1.47 -11.97 10.43
CA ILE A 118 0.12 -12.52 10.20
C ILE A 118 0.16 -13.56 9.07
N MET A 119 0.84 -13.24 7.97
CA MET A 119 0.94 -14.12 6.81
C MET A 119 1.65 -15.43 7.14
N GLN A 120 2.77 -15.37 7.87
CA GLN A 120 3.51 -16.56 8.31
C GLN A 120 2.69 -17.41 9.28
N THR A 121 1.96 -16.78 10.21
CA THR A 121 1.15 -17.49 11.20
C THR A 121 -0.09 -18.14 10.58
N ALA A 122 -0.67 -17.47 9.57
CA ALA A 122 -1.88 -17.96 8.88
C ALA A 122 -1.58 -18.96 7.75
N GLY A 123 -0.30 -19.30 7.51
CA GLY A 123 0.11 -20.24 6.43
C GLY A 123 -0.04 -19.68 5.02
N PHE A 124 -0.34 -18.40 4.88
CA PHE A 124 -0.48 -17.75 3.56
C PHE A 124 0.85 -17.52 2.81
N GLY A 125 1.98 -17.92 3.39
CA GLY A 125 3.30 -17.77 2.76
C GLY A 125 3.75 -18.97 1.95
N SER A 126 3.09 -20.13 2.05
CA SER A 126 3.30 -21.28 1.19
C SER A 126 2.33 -21.20 0.02
N THR A 127 2.78 -20.66 -1.10
CA THR A 127 2.09 -20.87 -2.36
C THR A 127 2.27 -22.36 -2.71
N GLU A 128 1.41 -23.23 -2.20
CA GLU A 128 1.22 -24.51 -2.86
C GLU A 128 0.67 -24.15 -4.25
N ASP A 129 1.41 -24.54 -5.28
CA ASP A 129 0.97 -24.34 -6.65
C ASP A 129 -0.41 -24.99 -6.81
N THR A 130 -1.34 -24.23 -7.35
CA THR A 130 -2.65 -24.79 -7.70
C THR A 130 -2.42 -25.78 -8.83
N VAL A 131 -2.58 -27.06 -8.53
CA VAL A 131 -2.37 -28.16 -9.48
C VAL A 131 -3.74 -28.66 -9.93
N LEU A 132 -3.84 -29.08 -11.18
CA LEU A 132 -5.03 -29.71 -11.70
C LEU A 132 -5.21 -31.09 -11.05
N PRO A 133 -6.36 -31.40 -10.40
CA PRO A 133 -6.62 -32.71 -9.82
C PRO A 133 -6.56 -33.82 -10.87
N ASP A 134 -5.95 -34.97 -10.50
CA ASP A 134 -5.81 -36.11 -11.41
C ASP A 134 -7.17 -36.63 -11.92
N GLU A 135 -8.20 -36.52 -11.08
CA GLU A 135 -9.58 -36.91 -11.44
C GLU A 135 -10.13 -36.07 -12.63
N ILE A 136 -9.74 -34.79 -12.70
CA ILE A 136 -10.15 -33.94 -13.83
C ILE A 136 -9.36 -34.29 -15.08
N ILE A 137 -8.07 -34.65 -14.93
CA ILE A 137 -7.22 -35.07 -16.04
C ILE A 137 -7.78 -36.35 -16.65
N GLU A 138 -8.06 -37.37 -15.84
CA GLU A 138 -8.64 -38.65 -16.27
C GLU A 138 -10.02 -38.43 -16.95
N ALA A 139 -10.89 -37.63 -16.35
CA ALA A 139 -12.21 -37.34 -16.92
C ALA A 139 -12.14 -36.64 -18.28
N VAL A 140 -11.13 -35.79 -18.50
CA VAL A 140 -10.90 -35.10 -19.78
C VAL A 140 -10.28 -36.03 -20.81
N GLU A 141 -9.39 -36.96 -20.41
CA GLU A 141 -8.74 -37.94 -21.29
C GLU A 141 -9.71 -39.00 -21.77
N ASP A 142 -10.69 -39.37 -20.95
CA ASP A 142 -11.75 -40.33 -21.30
C ASP A 142 -12.81 -39.77 -22.25
N CYS A 143 -12.86 -38.43 -22.45
CA CYS A 143 -13.79 -37.79 -23.37
C CYS A 143 -13.43 -38.07 -24.82
N GLY A 144 -14.44 -38.43 -25.64
CA GLY A 144 -14.30 -38.57 -27.07
C GLY A 144 -13.99 -37.25 -27.79
N PHE A 145 -13.43 -37.31 -29.00
CA PHE A 145 -13.03 -36.15 -29.79
C PHE A 145 -14.12 -35.09 -29.92
N PHE A 146 -15.37 -35.50 -30.18
CA PHE A 146 -16.51 -34.57 -30.32
C PHE A 146 -16.95 -33.95 -29.01
N GLU A 147 -16.78 -34.64 -27.89
CA GLU A 147 -17.07 -34.15 -26.54
C GLU A 147 -15.98 -33.20 -26.03
N SER A 148 -14.76 -33.32 -26.55
CA SER A 148 -13.63 -32.45 -26.21
C SER A 148 -13.78 -31.04 -26.80
N ILE A 149 -14.52 -30.82 -27.88
CA ILE A 149 -14.66 -29.50 -28.51
C ILE A 149 -15.40 -28.49 -27.62
N PRO A 150 -16.62 -28.79 -27.08
CA PRO A 150 -17.25 -27.86 -26.16
C PRO A 150 -16.45 -27.67 -24.84
N LEU A 151 -15.79 -28.72 -24.35
CA LEU A 151 -14.97 -28.65 -23.18
C LEU A 151 -13.78 -27.71 -23.39
N TRP A 152 -13.11 -27.77 -24.53
CA TRP A 152 -12.07 -26.83 -24.91
C TRP A 152 -12.57 -25.38 -24.97
N ALA A 153 -13.73 -25.14 -25.54
CA ALA A 153 -14.29 -23.78 -25.57
C ALA A 153 -14.51 -23.22 -24.17
N VAL A 154 -15.01 -24.06 -23.24
CA VAL A 154 -15.17 -23.69 -21.83
C VAL A 154 -13.83 -23.42 -21.16
N THR A 155 -12.81 -24.25 -21.39
CA THR A 155 -11.47 -24.05 -20.79
C THR A 155 -10.75 -22.83 -21.35
N LEU A 156 -10.97 -22.50 -22.62
CA LEU A 156 -10.44 -21.27 -23.23
C LEU A 156 -11.06 -20.01 -22.62
N ILE A 157 -12.36 -20.01 -22.41
CA ILE A 157 -13.07 -18.92 -21.72
C ILE A 157 -12.59 -18.84 -20.26
N GLY A 158 -12.46 -19.96 -19.55
CA GLY A 158 -11.93 -20.01 -18.19
C GLY A 158 -10.51 -19.47 -18.09
N GLY A 159 -9.62 -19.84 -19.00
CA GLY A 159 -8.25 -19.33 -19.08
C GLY A 159 -8.20 -17.81 -19.33
N LEU A 160 -9.11 -17.29 -20.17
CA LEU A 160 -9.25 -15.85 -20.37
C LEU A 160 -9.65 -15.14 -19.08
N PHE A 161 -10.64 -15.68 -18.33
CA PHE A 161 -11.04 -15.14 -17.03
C PHE A 161 -9.88 -15.14 -16.03
N ILE A 162 -9.12 -16.23 -15.93
CA ILE A 162 -7.95 -16.33 -15.05
C ILE A 162 -6.91 -15.25 -15.40
N THR A 163 -6.64 -15.05 -16.69
CA THR A 163 -5.70 -14.02 -17.16
C THR A 163 -6.17 -12.61 -16.80
N VAL A 164 -7.44 -12.30 -16.98
CA VAL A 164 -8.03 -11.01 -16.64
C VAL A 164 -7.99 -10.78 -15.13
N LEU A 165 -8.36 -11.77 -14.32
CA LEU A 165 -8.31 -11.67 -12.85
C LEU A 165 -6.88 -11.47 -12.36
N SER A 166 -5.91 -12.20 -12.91
CA SER A 166 -4.48 -12.03 -12.60
C SER A 166 -4.00 -10.61 -12.88
N PHE A 167 -4.41 -10.05 -14.03
CA PHE A 167 -4.08 -8.67 -14.38
C PHE A 167 -4.69 -7.66 -13.41
N ILE A 168 -5.96 -7.83 -13.03
CA ILE A 168 -6.63 -6.96 -12.05
C ILE A 168 -5.92 -7.01 -10.71
N MET A 169 -5.50 -8.19 -10.24
CA MET A 169 -4.77 -8.34 -8.98
C MET A 169 -3.42 -7.60 -9.02
N ILE A 170 -2.65 -7.78 -10.09
CA ILE A 170 -1.37 -7.07 -10.26
C ILE A 170 -1.60 -5.56 -10.25
N MET A 171 -2.57 -5.06 -11.02
CA MET A 171 -2.87 -3.62 -11.07
C MET A 171 -3.31 -3.07 -9.71
N SER A 172 -4.03 -3.85 -8.91
CA SER A 172 -4.39 -3.47 -7.54
C SER A 172 -3.16 -3.26 -6.66
N VAL A 173 -2.19 -4.18 -6.72
CA VAL A 173 -0.93 -4.09 -5.96
C VAL A 173 -0.09 -2.88 -6.40
N TYR A 174 0.05 -2.66 -7.71
CA TYR A 174 0.72 -1.46 -8.24
C TYR A 174 0.02 -0.16 -7.79
N GLY A 175 -1.32 -0.13 -7.83
CA GLY A 175 -2.12 0.99 -7.36
C GLY A 175 -1.86 1.34 -5.90
N ARG A 176 -1.61 0.33 -5.04
CA ARG A 176 -1.21 0.54 -3.65
C ARG A 176 0.14 1.24 -3.55
N PHE A 177 1.17 0.77 -4.26
CA PHE A 177 2.48 1.42 -4.26
C PHE A 177 2.39 2.87 -4.74
N PHE A 178 1.61 3.12 -5.77
CA PHE A 178 1.38 4.47 -6.27
C PHE A 178 0.75 5.38 -5.20
N ARG A 179 -0.25 4.88 -4.47
CA ARG A 179 -0.84 5.60 -3.33
C ARG A 179 0.17 5.87 -2.22
N LEU A 180 0.98 4.87 -1.83
CA LEU A 180 2.03 5.04 -0.84
C LEU A 180 3.04 6.12 -1.23
N TYR A 181 3.47 6.12 -2.47
CA TYR A 181 4.36 7.14 -3.01
C TYR A 181 3.74 8.54 -2.97
N LEU A 182 2.48 8.66 -3.39
CA LEU A 182 1.77 9.94 -3.34
C LEU A 182 1.66 10.47 -1.92
N TYR A 183 1.24 9.64 -0.96
CA TYR A 183 1.16 10.03 0.44
C TYR A 183 2.53 10.45 0.99
N THR A 184 3.58 9.70 0.68
CA THR A 184 4.95 10.00 1.13
C THR A 184 5.46 11.31 0.53
N ALA A 185 5.20 11.56 -0.75
CA ALA A 185 5.59 12.80 -1.43
C ALA A 185 4.94 14.04 -0.81
N ILE A 186 3.62 14.01 -0.55
CA ILE A 186 2.87 15.16 -0.05
C ILE A 186 2.89 15.31 1.48
N ALA A 187 3.50 14.37 2.21
CA ALA A 187 3.48 14.30 3.67
C ALA A 187 3.84 15.63 4.39
N PRO A 188 4.82 16.45 3.95
CA PRO A 188 5.18 17.67 4.64
C PRO A 188 4.03 18.66 4.82
N ILE A 189 3.08 18.71 3.86
CA ILE A 189 1.95 19.63 3.86
C ILE A 189 0.96 19.30 5.01
N PRO A 190 0.34 18.10 5.06
CA PRO A 190 -0.58 17.78 6.15
C PRO A 190 0.12 17.62 7.50
N LEU A 191 1.38 17.18 7.55
CA LEU A 191 2.13 17.07 8.80
C LEU A 191 2.37 18.44 9.46
N SER A 192 2.54 19.51 8.68
CA SER A 192 2.69 20.87 9.20
C SER A 192 1.47 21.34 10.01
N SER A 193 0.28 20.78 9.75
CA SER A 193 -0.96 21.15 10.45
C SER A 193 -0.98 20.81 11.95
N PHE A 194 -0.06 19.95 12.41
CA PHE A 194 0.10 19.67 13.84
C PHE A 194 0.58 20.87 14.66
N ALA A 195 1.14 21.91 14.01
CA ALA A 195 1.59 23.13 14.68
C ALA A 195 0.45 23.91 15.32
N GLY A 196 -0.75 23.90 14.69
CA GLY A 196 -1.94 24.60 15.19
C GLY A 196 -2.93 23.65 15.85
N GLU A 197 -3.49 24.03 17.00
CA GLU A 197 -4.53 23.23 17.66
C GLU A 197 -5.78 23.03 16.79
N PRO A 198 -6.29 24.05 16.11
CA PRO A 198 -7.49 23.91 15.28
C PRO A 198 -7.26 23.10 13.98
N SER A 199 -6.02 23.02 13.50
CA SER A 199 -5.66 22.34 12.25
C SER A 199 -5.15 20.91 12.42
N GLN A 200 -4.85 20.45 13.64
CA GLN A 200 -4.23 19.14 13.90
C GLN A 200 -5.04 17.95 13.36
N ASN A 201 -6.35 18.11 13.17
CA ASN A 201 -7.21 17.05 12.63
C ASN A 201 -6.84 16.68 11.18
N ILE A 202 -6.28 17.62 10.40
CA ILE A 202 -5.82 17.38 9.03
C ILE A 202 -4.66 16.38 9.06
N GLY A 203 -3.64 16.64 9.90
CA GLY A 203 -2.50 15.73 10.04
C GLY A 203 -2.90 14.36 10.60
N ARG A 204 -3.81 14.32 11.58
CA ARG A 204 -4.33 13.06 12.13
C ARG A 204 -5.08 12.24 11.08
N SER A 205 -5.96 12.87 10.30
CA SER A 205 -6.69 12.19 9.22
C SER A 205 -5.74 11.68 8.13
N PHE A 206 -4.73 12.47 7.78
CA PHE A 206 -3.70 12.08 6.85
C PHE A 206 -2.95 10.82 7.31
N LEU A 207 -2.46 10.80 8.55
CA LEU A 207 -1.76 9.63 9.10
C LEU A 207 -2.66 8.39 9.17
N LYS A 208 -3.94 8.56 9.57
CA LYS A 208 -4.91 7.45 9.54
C LYS A 208 -5.10 6.90 8.12
N SER A 209 -5.23 7.76 7.12
CA SER A 209 -5.37 7.35 5.73
C SER A 209 -4.12 6.64 5.21
N TYR A 210 -2.93 7.13 5.58
CA TYR A 210 -1.67 6.48 5.22
C TYR A 210 -1.57 5.07 5.83
N VAL A 211 -1.84 4.94 7.13
CA VAL A 211 -1.87 3.65 7.83
C VAL A 211 -2.88 2.70 7.19
N ALA A 212 -4.07 3.20 6.82
CA ALA A 212 -5.07 2.41 6.11
C ALA A 212 -4.55 1.87 4.77
N VAL A 213 -3.87 2.70 3.98
CA VAL A 213 -3.24 2.26 2.71
C VAL A 213 -2.12 1.24 2.96
N CYS A 214 -1.34 1.41 4.03
CA CYS A 214 -0.34 0.41 4.42
C CYS A 214 -0.98 -0.93 4.81
N LEU A 215 -2.13 -0.91 5.49
CA LEU A 215 -2.89 -2.10 5.92
C LEU A 215 -3.77 -2.71 4.82
N GLU A 216 -4.02 -1.99 3.72
CA GLU A 216 -4.87 -2.47 2.61
C GLU A 216 -4.43 -3.84 2.08
N LEU A 217 -3.17 -4.19 2.28
CA LEU A 217 -2.65 -5.50 1.93
C LEU A 217 -3.26 -6.65 2.75
N SER A 218 -3.47 -6.43 4.04
CA SER A 218 -4.02 -7.45 4.93
C SER A 218 -5.52 -7.68 4.70
N LEU A 219 -6.23 -6.68 4.12
CA LEU A 219 -7.67 -6.75 3.86
C LEU A 219 -8.03 -7.42 2.53
N ILE A 220 -7.13 -7.40 1.53
CA ILE A 220 -7.36 -8.06 0.23
C ILE A 220 -7.36 -9.59 0.36
N HIS A 221 -6.80 -10.13 1.44
CA HIS A 221 -6.70 -11.57 1.69
C HIS A 221 -7.79 -12.14 2.61
N ILE A 222 -8.68 -11.31 3.17
CA ILE A 222 -9.84 -11.76 3.95
C ILE A 222 -11.09 -11.75 3.09
#